data_8b12c71800ade8cbcc35f4dc92ba73c2
#
_entry.id   8b12c71800ade8cbcc35f4dc92ba73c2
#
_cell.length_a   1.000
_cell.length_b   1.000
_cell.length_c   1.000
_cell.angle_alpha   90.00
_cell.angle_beta   90.00
_cell.angle_gamma   90.00
#
_symmetry.space_group_name_H-M   'P 1'
#
loop_
_entity.id
_entity.type
_entity.pdbx_description
1 polymer ?
#
loop_
_entity_poly.entity_id
_entity_poly.type
_entity_poly.pdbx_seq_one_letter_code
_entity_poly.pdbx_strand_id
1 'polypeptide(L)'
;MLTNVPAAVNRMSRNVVVNHPNAFNCQVFRKTITRTGQVVSGMPTLGGMGVISSEDEEQFTYTWVGNGYSLQVEMFQPSAMMERGDANNGSANEFRFLIEPEEAEGMPGTFVPKKYDVMYLLLGEGPAPAKIAFEIVGVEAMLNIPPYSTRYIANRRDDLHVAAG
;
A
#
# COMPACT_ATOMS: atom_id res chain seq x y z
N MET A 1 -8.82 32.21 -4.80
CA MET A 1 -8.28 30.87 -5.13
C MET A 1 -9.42 29.86 -5.05
N LEU A 2 -9.71 29.12 -6.10
CA LEU A 2 -10.83 28.16 -6.15
C LEU A 2 -10.43 26.87 -5.38
N THR A 3 -10.43 26.90 -4.08
CA THR A 3 -10.10 25.74 -3.24
C THR A 3 -11.23 24.72 -3.11
N ASN A 4 -12.46 25.13 -3.42
CA ASN A 4 -13.64 24.28 -3.27
C ASN A 4 -13.73 23.14 -4.31
N VAL A 5 -13.19 23.35 -5.52
CA VAL A 5 -13.27 22.33 -6.57
C VAL A 5 -12.43 21.10 -6.26
N PRO A 6 -11.14 21.22 -5.90
CA PRO A 6 -10.34 20.06 -5.49
C PRO A 6 -10.94 19.30 -4.29
N ALA A 7 -11.42 20.01 -3.28
CA ALA A 7 -12.03 19.40 -2.10
C ALA A 7 -13.33 18.64 -2.45
N ALA A 8 -14.17 19.21 -3.31
CA ALA A 8 -15.39 18.56 -3.77
C ALA A 8 -15.07 17.30 -4.57
N VAL A 9 -14.06 17.36 -5.43
CA VAL A 9 -13.61 16.24 -6.26
C VAL A 9 -13.06 15.11 -5.40
N ASN A 10 -12.21 15.41 -4.40
CA ASN A 10 -11.70 14.41 -3.47
C ASN A 10 -12.83 13.74 -2.70
N ARG A 11 -13.83 14.51 -2.26
CA ARG A 11 -15.01 13.97 -1.58
C ARG A 11 -15.82 13.04 -2.48
N MET A 12 -15.99 13.40 -3.74
CA MET A 12 -16.69 12.56 -4.72
C MET A 12 -15.91 11.26 -4.98
N SER A 13 -14.60 11.34 -5.17
CA SER A 13 -13.73 10.17 -5.35
C SER A 13 -13.82 9.22 -4.16
N ARG A 14 -13.73 9.76 -2.94
CA ARG A 14 -13.92 8.98 -1.71
C ARG A 14 -15.29 8.30 -1.67
N ASN A 15 -16.36 9.03 -1.96
CA ASN A 15 -17.71 8.45 -1.97
C ASN A 15 -17.85 7.31 -2.97
N VAL A 16 -17.20 7.43 -4.12
CA VAL A 16 -17.18 6.34 -5.11
C VAL A 16 -16.51 5.11 -4.53
N VAL A 17 -15.33 5.24 -3.92
CA VAL A 17 -14.59 4.09 -3.37
C VAL A 17 -15.36 3.45 -2.22
N VAL A 18 -15.86 4.23 -1.28
CA VAL A 18 -16.55 3.73 -0.07
C VAL A 18 -17.87 3.02 -0.41
N ASN A 19 -18.61 3.50 -1.40
CA ASN A 19 -19.93 2.96 -1.74
C ASN A 19 -19.92 2.03 -2.96
N HIS A 20 -18.73 1.74 -3.51
CA HIS A 20 -18.67 0.88 -4.70
C HIS A 20 -18.93 -0.58 -4.33
N PRO A 21 -19.81 -1.29 -5.07
CA PRO A 21 -20.16 -2.68 -4.74
C PRO A 21 -18.97 -3.65 -4.81
N ASN A 22 -17.91 -3.31 -5.53
CA ASN A 22 -16.69 -4.11 -5.65
C ASN A 22 -15.56 -3.59 -4.73
N ALA A 23 -15.85 -2.69 -3.81
CA ALA A 23 -14.87 -2.26 -2.83
C ALA A 23 -14.73 -3.34 -1.74
N PHE A 24 -13.50 -3.61 -1.35
CA PHE A 24 -13.17 -4.52 -0.27
C PHE A 24 -12.81 -3.73 0.98
N ASN A 25 -13.20 -4.24 2.13
CA ASN A 25 -12.65 -3.76 3.38
C ASN A 25 -11.16 -4.09 3.43
N CYS A 26 -10.37 -3.18 3.91
CA CYS A 26 -8.93 -3.39 4.02
C CYS A 26 -8.37 -2.88 5.37
N GLN A 27 -7.25 -3.45 5.75
CA GLN A 27 -6.44 -3.03 6.89
C GLN A 27 -5.07 -2.63 6.39
N VAL A 28 -4.58 -1.48 6.80
CA VAL A 28 -3.27 -0.99 6.39
C VAL A 28 -2.29 -1.04 7.56
N PHE A 29 -1.12 -1.59 7.29
CA PHE A 29 -0.01 -1.72 8.23
C PHE A 29 1.21 -1.01 7.67
N ARG A 30 1.88 -0.26 8.52
CA ARG A 30 3.12 0.42 8.17
C ARG A 30 4.32 -0.42 8.53
N LYS A 31 5.18 -0.64 7.55
CA LYS A 31 6.45 -1.32 7.72
C LYS A 31 7.45 -0.38 8.38
N THR A 32 7.97 -0.78 9.52
CA THR A 32 9.07 -0.08 10.21
C THR A 32 10.29 -1.00 10.23
N ILE A 33 11.43 -0.45 9.86
CA ILE A 33 12.70 -1.16 9.86
C ILE A 33 13.45 -0.78 11.12
N THR A 34 13.76 -1.77 11.94
CA THR A 34 14.61 -1.60 13.13
C THR A 34 15.91 -2.35 12.94
N ARG A 35 17.01 -1.71 13.31
CA ARG A 35 18.33 -2.33 13.37
C ARG A 35 18.81 -2.26 14.81
N THR A 36 19.25 -3.37 15.36
CA THR A 36 19.71 -3.49 16.75
C THR A 36 21.22 -3.35 16.90
N GLY A 37 21.96 -3.33 15.78
CA GLY A 37 23.42 -3.22 15.79
C GLY A 37 23.94 -1.84 16.21
N GLN A 38 25.20 -1.77 16.65
CA GLN A 38 25.85 -0.51 16.97
C GLN A 38 26.05 0.33 15.69
N VAL A 39 25.63 1.58 15.78
CA VAL A 39 25.73 2.54 14.67
C VAL A 39 26.82 3.56 15.00
N VAL A 40 27.88 3.64 14.18
CA VAL A 40 28.90 4.69 14.25
C VAL A 40 28.77 5.58 13.03
N SER A 41 28.57 6.86 13.23
CA SER A 41 28.37 7.84 12.15
C SER A 41 27.24 7.52 11.17
N GLY A 42 26.17 6.87 11.63
CA GLY A 42 25.03 6.48 10.80
C GLY A 42 25.20 5.18 10.01
N MET A 43 26.31 4.48 10.17
CA MET A 43 26.56 3.18 9.54
C MET A 43 26.58 2.07 10.57
N PRO A 44 25.98 0.90 10.28
CA PRO A 44 26.08 -0.28 11.13
C PRO A 44 27.53 -0.77 11.18
N THR A 45 28.01 -1.14 12.35
CA THR A 45 29.41 -1.57 12.54
C THR A 45 29.47 -2.85 13.36
N LEU A 46 30.39 -3.73 12.98
CA LEU A 46 30.80 -4.86 13.81
C LEU A 46 32.06 -4.44 14.59
N GLY A 47 31.90 -4.12 15.88
CA GLY A 47 33.02 -3.75 16.74
C GLY A 47 33.83 -2.54 16.25
N GLY A 48 33.22 -1.61 15.49
CA GLY A 48 33.86 -0.43 14.93
C GLY A 48 34.51 -0.62 13.54
N MET A 49 34.38 -1.80 12.94
CA MET A 49 35.03 -2.12 11.64
C MET A 49 34.12 -2.04 10.41
N GLY A 50 32.91 -1.53 10.53
CA GLY A 50 32.01 -1.35 9.37
C GLY A 50 31.54 -2.66 8.69
N VAL A 51 31.64 -3.79 9.39
CA VAL A 51 31.21 -5.09 8.88
C VAL A 51 29.79 -5.39 9.37
N ILE A 52 28.92 -5.77 8.44
CA ILE A 52 27.54 -6.21 8.78
C ILE A 52 27.64 -7.55 9.52
N SER A 53 27.13 -7.59 10.75
CA SER A 53 26.96 -8.83 11.52
C SER A 53 25.53 -9.35 11.36
N SER A 54 25.29 -10.60 11.77
CA SER A 54 23.93 -11.17 11.82
C SER A 54 23.00 -10.40 12.76
N GLU A 55 23.54 -9.63 13.70
CA GLU A 55 22.76 -8.74 14.60
C GLU A 55 22.34 -7.43 13.91
N ASP A 56 22.96 -7.09 12.78
CA ASP A 56 22.62 -5.94 11.97
C ASP A 56 21.55 -6.25 10.92
N GLU A 57 20.99 -7.45 10.92
CA GLU A 57 19.88 -7.81 10.03
C GLU A 57 18.69 -6.90 10.29
N GLU A 58 18.11 -6.42 9.18
CA GLU A 58 16.93 -5.59 9.22
C GLU A 58 15.75 -6.39 9.78
N GLN A 59 15.25 -5.97 10.94
CA GLN A 59 14.02 -6.52 11.50
C GLN A 59 12.84 -5.67 11.02
N PHE A 60 11.87 -6.33 10.42
CA PHE A 60 10.65 -5.68 9.92
C PHE A 60 9.54 -5.84 10.96
N THR A 61 9.01 -4.71 11.38
CA THR A 61 7.83 -4.66 12.24
C THR A 61 6.69 -4.00 11.49
N TYR A 62 5.51 -4.59 11.56
CA TYR A 62 4.31 -4.07 10.95
C TYR A 62 3.39 -3.49 12.02
N THR A 63 3.19 -2.18 11.97
CA THR A 63 2.32 -1.47 12.89
C THR A 63 0.99 -1.16 12.19
N TRP A 64 -0.11 -1.52 12.81
CA TRP A 64 -1.43 -1.18 12.29
C TRP A 64 -1.61 0.34 12.20
N VAL A 65 -2.12 0.82 11.05
CA VAL A 65 -2.32 2.23 10.77
C VAL A 65 -3.80 2.58 10.80
N GLY A 66 -4.63 1.74 10.21
CA GLY A 66 -6.07 1.96 10.19
C GLY A 66 -6.82 0.98 9.29
N ASN A 67 -8.13 1.08 9.36
CA ASN A 67 -9.04 0.39 8.46
C ASN A 67 -9.46 1.32 7.31
N GLY A 68 -9.83 0.73 6.19
CA GLY A 68 -10.29 1.47 5.04
C GLY A 68 -10.99 0.61 4.01
N TYR A 69 -11.23 1.22 2.88
CA TYR A 69 -11.84 0.60 1.70
C TYR A 69 -10.84 0.63 0.56
N SER A 70 -10.78 -0.46 -0.17
CA SER A 70 -9.91 -0.60 -1.33
C SER A 70 -10.70 -1.01 -2.55
N LEU A 71 -10.58 -0.25 -3.62
CA LEU A 71 -11.20 -0.53 -4.90
C LEU A 71 -10.11 -0.82 -5.94
N GLN A 72 -10.12 -2.01 -6.50
CA GLN A 72 -9.24 -2.34 -7.62
C GLN A 72 -9.71 -1.61 -8.88
N VAL A 73 -8.85 -0.84 -9.51
CA VAL A 73 -9.19 0.02 -10.66
C VAL A 73 -8.77 -0.61 -11.97
N GLU A 74 -7.56 -1.16 -12.01
CA GLU A 74 -6.98 -1.77 -13.21
C GLU A 74 -6.05 -2.93 -12.82
N MET A 75 -6.01 -3.94 -13.67
CA MET A 75 -4.91 -4.89 -13.71
C MET A 75 -3.93 -4.39 -14.77
N PHE A 76 -2.64 -4.43 -14.47
CA PHE A 76 -1.63 -4.17 -15.48
C PHE A 76 -1.78 -5.20 -16.62
N GLN A 77 -2.05 -4.73 -17.81
CA GLN A 77 -1.98 -5.54 -19.02
C GLN A 77 -0.82 -5.03 -19.85
N PRO A 78 0.23 -5.83 -20.07
CA PRO A 78 1.31 -5.43 -20.96
C PRO A 78 0.73 -5.17 -22.35
N SER A 79 1.22 -4.11 -23.00
CA SER A 79 0.83 -3.79 -24.37
C SER A 79 1.16 -4.98 -25.28
N ALA A 80 0.24 -5.30 -26.21
CA ALA A 80 0.48 -6.35 -27.22
C ALA A 80 1.69 -6.04 -28.14
N MET A 81 2.21 -4.82 -28.10
CA MET A 81 3.41 -4.37 -28.82
C MET A 81 4.72 -4.56 -28.03
N MET A 82 4.66 -4.96 -26.78
CA MET A 82 5.87 -5.30 -26.02
C MET A 82 6.48 -6.58 -26.59
N GLU A 83 7.73 -6.50 -27.02
CA GLU A 83 8.51 -7.70 -27.37
C GLU A 83 8.56 -8.64 -26.18
N ARG A 84 8.54 -9.94 -26.43
CA ARG A 84 8.56 -10.98 -25.39
C ARG A 84 9.73 -10.85 -24.39
N GLY A 85 10.83 -10.17 -24.78
CA GLY A 85 11.96 -9.87 -23.92
C GLY A 85 11.67 -8.80 -22.87
N ASP A 86 10.79 -7.85 -23.18
CA ASP A 86 10.41 -6.77 -22.28
C ASP A 86 9.22 -7.14 -21.40
N ALA A 87 8.55 -8.25 -21.67
CA ALA A 87 7.42 -8.75 -20.87
C ALA A 87 7.82 -9.09 -19.41
N ASN A 88 9.11 -9.16 -19.12
CA ASN A 88 9.62 -9.38 -17.76
C ASN A 88 9.61 -8.11 -16.89
N ASN A 89 9.34 -6.93 -17.46
CA ASN A 89 9.24 -5.67 -16.73
C ASN A 89 7.81 -5.35 -16.26
N GLY A 90 6.82 -6.08 -16.73
CA GLY A 90 5.45 -6.00 -16.24
C GLY A 90 5.15 -7.22 -15.39
N SER A 91 5.30 -7.13 -14.08
CA SER A 91 4.95 -8.28 -13.24
C SER A 91 3.45 -8.51 -13.33
N ALA A 92 3.06 -9.75 -13.67
CA ALA A 92 1.65 -10.18 -13.68
C ALA A 92 0.97 -10.04 -12.30
N ASN A 93 1.72 -9.61 -11.30
CA ASN A 93 1.31 -9.44 -9.90
C ASN A 93 1.12 -7.96 -9.51
N GLU A 94 1.18 -7.05 -10.46
CA GLU A 94 0.99 -5.61 -10.23
C GLU A 94 -0.49 -5.25 -10.31
N PHE A 95 -1.02 -4.71 -9.23
CA PHE A 95 -2.41 -4.28 -9.12
C PHE A 95 -2.48 -2.79 -8.82
N ARG A 96 -3.52 -2.13 -9.31
CA ARG A 96 -3.80 -0.73 -9.00
C ARG A 96 -5.04 -0.61 -8.16
N PHE A 97 -4.90 0.08 -7.05
CA PHE A 97 -5.96 0.30 -6.07
C PHE A 97 -6.18 1.79 -5.80
N LEU A 98 -7.44 2.13 -5.58
CA LEU A 98 -7.82 3.32 -4.84
C LEU A 98 -8.03 2.90 -3.39
N ILE A 99 -7.38 3.55 -2.45
CA ILE A 99 -7.46 3.23 -1.03
C ILE A 99 -7.96 4.46 -0.29
N GLU A 100 -9.06 4.30 0.43
CA GLU A 100 -9.66 5.37 1.24
C GLU A 100 -9.79 4.92 2.68
N PRO A 101 -9.36 5.73 3.65
CA PRO A 101 -9.57 5.42 5.07
C PRO A 101 -11.06 5.34 5.40
N GLU A 102 -11.40 4.50 6.37
CA GLU A 102 -12.75 4.43 6.92
C GLU A 102 -13.16 5.79 7.52
N GLU A 103 -12.27 6.39 8.29
CA GLU A 103 -12.48 7.70 8.89
C GLU A 103 -12.29 8.84 7.88
N ALA A 104 -13.09 9.88 8.03
CA ALA A 104 -13.00 11.07 7.20
C ALA A 104 -11.70 11.86 7.48
N GLU A 105 -11.28 12.64 6.48
CA GLU A 105 -10.12 13.54 6.62
C GLU A 105 -10.25 14.45 7.83
N GLY A 106 -9.22 14.50 8.67
CA GLY A 106 -9.16 15.28 9.90
C GLY A 106 -9.71 14.59 11.16
N MET A 107 -10.26 13.37 11.02
CA MET A 107 -10.69 12.57 12.17
C MET A 107 -9.56 11.70 12.72
N PRO A 108 -9.58 11.35 14.02
CA PRO A 108 -8.65 10.37 14.58
C PRO A 108 -8.81 9.02 13.87
N GLY A 109 -7.70 8.44 13.40
CA GLY A 109 -7.74 7.17 12.66
C GLY A 109 -7.69 7.32 11.15
N THR A 110 -7.81 8.55 10.61
CA THR A 110 -7.53 8.79 9.19
C THR A 110 -6.04 8.61 8.89
N PHE A 111 -5.73 8.09 7.72
CA PHE A 111 -4.35 7.87 7.30
C PHE A 111 -4.19 8.09 5.79
N VAL A 112 -2.96 8.29 5.37
CA VAL A 112 -2.58 8.29 3.97
C VAL A 112 -1.63 7.11 3.75
N PRO A 113 -2.00 6.16 2.87
CA PRO A 113 -1.11 5.05 2.53
C PRO A 113 0.20 5.55 1.93
N LYS A 114 1.29 4.88 2.26
CA LYS A 114 2.64 5.22 1.79
C LYS A 114 3.26 4.02 1.07
N LYS A 115 4.29 4.30 0.29
CA LYS A 115 5.14 3.25 -0.27
C LYS A 115 5.70 2.37 0.84
N TYR A 116 5.69 1.06 0.63
CA TYR A 116 6.06 -0.02 1.55
C TYR A 116 5.05 -0.31 2.68
N ASP A 117 3.91 0.39 2.74
CA ASP A 117 2.81 -0.06 3.59
C ASP A 117 2.24 -1.37 3.03
N VAL A 118 1.78 -2.22 3.93
CA VAL A 118 1.11 -3.48 3.59
C VAL A 118 -0.39 -3.33 3.80
N MET A 119 -1.14 -3.65 2.77
CA MET A 119 -2.60 -3.67 2.81
C MET A 119 -3.10 -5.11 2.81
N TYR A 120 -3.95 -5.45 3.77
CA TYR A 120 -4.69 -6.70 3.79
C TYR A 120 -6.11 -6.45 3.29
N LEU A 121 -6.48 -7.11 2.20
CA LEU A 121 -7.87 -7.18 1.75
C LEU A 121 -8.60 -8.24 2.57
N LEU A 122 -9.75 -7.89 3.10
CA LEU A 122 -10.61 -8.79 3.86
C LEU A 122 -11.60 -9.43 2.89
N LEU A 123 -11.53 -10.74 2.74
CA LEU A 123 -12.42 -11.52 1.89
C LEU A 123 -13.53 -12.16 2.75
N GLY A 124 -14.67 -11.52 2.74
CA GLY A 124 -15.85 -11.98 3.47
C GLY A 124 -16.07 -11.27 4.79
N GLU A 125 -17.17 -11.62 5.43
CA GLU A 125 -17.61 -11.11 6.73
C GLU A 125 -17.44 -12.22 7.77
N GLY A 126 -17.12 -11.81 8.99
CA GLY A 126 -16.98 -12.77 10.09
C GLY A 126 -15.82 -12.41 11.02
N PRO A 127 -15.67 -13.17 12.12
CA PRO A 127 -14.64 -12.88 13.13
C PRO A 127 -13.21 -13.14 12.64
N ALA A 128 -13.02 -13.98 11.61
CA ALA A 128 -11.71 -14.30 11.04
C ALA A 128 -11.78 -14.42 9.51
N PRO A 129 -12.01 -13.32 8.77
CA PRO A 129 -12.06 -13.35 7.33
C PRO A 129 -10.70 -13.71 6.74
N ALA A 130 -10.70 -14.43 5.61
CA ALA A 130 -9.49 -14.64 4.84
C ALA A 130 -8.90 -13.29 4.41
N LYS A 131 -7.57 -13.18 4.43
CA LYS A 131 -6.84 -11.95 4.12
C LYS A 131 -5.85 -12.20 3.01
N ILE A 132 -5.84 -11.32 2.01
CA ILE A 132 -4.81 -11.29 0.98
C ILE A 132 -3.95 -10.07 1.22
N ALA A 133 -2.63 -10.27 1.30
CA ALA A 133 -1.67 -9.20 1.52
C ALA A 133 -1.17 -8.60 0.20
N PHE A 134 -1.09 -7.29 0.16
CA PHE A 134 -0.50 -6.51 -0.91
C PHE A 134 0.48 -5.49 -0.32
N GLU A 135 1.67 -5.38 -0.88
CA GLU A 135 2.63 -4.34 -0.53
C GLU A 135 2.56 -3.20 -1.54
N ILE A 136 2.42 -1.97 -1.07
CA ILE A 136 2.39 -0.78 -1.91
C ILE A 136 3.80 -0.48 -2.40
N VAL A 137 4.03 -0.63 -3.69
CA VAL A 137 5.35 -0.42 -4.33
C VAL A 137 5.46 0.94 -5.01
N GLY A 138 4.35 1.58 -5.30
CA GLY A 138 4.32 2.88 -5.95
C GLY A 138 3.06 3.67 -5.64
N VAL A 139 3.14 4.96 -5.86
CA VAL A 139 2.03 5.90 -5.71
C VAL A 139 1.97 6.73 -6.99
N GLU A 140 0.86 6.68 -7.68
CA GLU A 140 0.59 7.43 -8.90
C GLU A 140 -0.42 8.54 -8.61
N ALA A 141 -0.09 9.76 -9.02
CA ALA A 141 -1.03 10.88 -9.00
C ALA A 141 -1.41 11.23 -10.44
N MET A 142 -2.69 11.23 -10.75
CA MET A 142 -3.16 11.72 -12.04
C MET A 142 -3.25 13.24 -12.01
N LEU A 143 -2.26 13.92 -12.58
CA LEU A 143 -2.16 15.38 -12.56
C LEU A 143 -3.04 16.09 -13.58
N ASN A 144 -3.47 15.40 -14.63
CA ASN A 144 -4.04 16.06 -15.81
C ASN A 144 -5.57 16.04 -15.89
N ILE A 145 -6.24 15.22 -15.08
CA ILE A 145 -7.70 15.09 -15.10
C ILE A 145 -8.20 15.02 -13.65
N PRO A 146 -8.99 15.98 -13.16
CA PRO A 146 -9.73 15.80 -11.92
C PRO A 146 -10.71 14.62 -12.06
N PRO A 147 -10.89 13.79 -11.04
CA PRO A 147 -10.40 13.93 -9.68
C PRO A 147 -8.93 13.53 -9.54
N TYR A 148 -8.17 14.33 -8.81
CA TYR A 148 -6.77 14.01 -8.46
C TYR A 148 -6.71 12.84 -7.47
N SER A 149 -7.30 11.72 -7.86
CA SER A 149 -7.27 10.53 -7.03
C SER A 149 -5.90 9.89 -7.09
N THR A 150 -5.36 9.62 -5.93
CA THR A 150 -4.11 8.91 -5.79
C THR A 150 -4.37 7.42 -6.06
N ARG A 151 -3.62 6.84 -6.99
CA ARG A 151 -3.62 5.40 -7.25
C ARG A 151 -2.41 4.78 -6.59
N TYR A 152 -2.61 3.64 -5.98
CA TYR A 152 -1.57 2.87 -5.33
C TYR A 152 -1.27 1.63 -6.15
N ILE A 153 -0.01 1.49 -6.57
CA ILE A 153 0.48 0.30 -7.22
C ILE A 153 0.92 -0.66 -6.13
N ALA A 154 0.39 -1.86 -6.15
CA ALA A 154 0.68 -2.85 -5.13
C ALA A 154 0.98 -4.22 -5.73
N ASN A 155 1.92 -4.93 -5.14
CA ASN A 155 2.27 -6.30 -5.46
C ASN A 155 1.71 -7.24 -4.41
N ARG A 156 1.21 -8.39 -4.86
CA ARG A 156 0.73 -9.42 -3.95
C ARG A 156 1.91 -10.03 -3.17
N ARG A 157 1.71 -10.23 -1.88
CA ARG A 157 2.69 -10.79 -0.94
C ARG A 157 2.15 -12.09 -0.34
N ASP A 158 2.48 -13.20 -0.99
CA ASP A 158 2.00 -14.53 -0.55
C ASP A 158 2.64 -15.00 0.76
N ASP A 159 3.83 -14.47 1.09
CA ASP A 159 4.54 -14.71 2.34
C ASP A 159 3.85 -14.10 3.57
N LEU A 160 3.02 -13.09 3.36
CA LEU A 160 2.23 -12.42 4.40
C LEU A 160 0.75 -12.83 4.39
N HIS A 161 0.40 -13.80 3.56
CA HIS A 161 -0.98 -14.27 3.45
C HIS A 161 -1.43 -14.94 4.75
N VAL A 162 -2.59 -14.54 5.25
CA VAL A 162 -3.22 -15.12 6.42
C VAL A 162 -4.45 -15.90 5.96
N ALA A 163 -4.39 -17.23 6.07
CA ALA A 163 -5.55 -18.07 5.83
C ALA A 163 -6.65 -17.79 6.88
N ALA A 164 -7.90 -17.96 6.47
CA ALA A 164 -9.01 -17.97 7.43
C ALA A 164 -8.78 -19.09 8.43
N GLY A 165 -8.84 -18.78 9.71
CA GLY A 165 -8.74 -19.74 10.81
C GLY A 165 -10.04 -20.54 10.98
#